data_075f0a502dfe22589747afdbf96931be
#
_entry.id   075f0a502dfe22589747afdbf96931be
#
_cell.length_a   1.000
_cell.length_b   1.000
_cell.length_c   1.000
_cell.angle_alpha   90.00
_cell.angle_beta   90.00
_cell.angle_gamma   90.00
#
_symmetry.space_group_name_H-M   'P 1'
#
loop_
_entity.id
_entity.type
_entity.pdbx_description
1 polymer ?
#
loop_
_entity_poly.entity_id
_entity_poly.type
_entity_poly.pdbx_seq_one_letter_code
_entity_poly.pdbx_strand_id
1 'polypeptide(L)'
;MPRAIREASIWYGLRAAFLSTGEMKMIDYGDLLFHPGNLWDYLEQCEHVVNHILKSGASIFACGGDHSIPLPIVRAYGKKFGGGLSLIHFDAHSDAMGELYPYPTGGTWVNELTEEGWVDNKRSVTLGVRPVREFGKADIFHQLDSETMLDRGAEWAAEETLKIVGDNLVYITFDPDFLDATQAPSVHTPEPMGPDMRFTKKLFDGLTGKGLKVIGFDINEVVPHYEPPAGITTMNVCMVSNWCLKLLLEGRKAAGLIRKIE
;
A
#
# COMPACT_ATOMS: atom_id res chain seq x y z
N MET A 1 5.22 8.76 11.41
CA MET A 1 4.47 8.90 10.17
C MET A 1 2.99 9.25 10.37
N PRO A 2 2.13 8.52 11.13
CA PRO A 2 0.68 8.78 11.17
C PRO A 2 0.31 10.23 11.54
N ARG A 3 0.98 10.82 12.52
CA ARG A 3 0.76 12.22 12.92
C ARG A 3 0.99 13.20 11.77
N ALA A 4 2.09 13.07 11.03
CA ALA A 4 2.42 13.96 9.92
C ALA A 4 1.35 13.89 8.81
N ILE A 5 0.85 12.68 8.50
CA ILE A 5 -0.24 12.50 7.53
C ILE A 5 -1.54 13.13 8.03
N ARG A 6 -1.89 12.99 9.32
CA ARG A 6 -3.07 13.67 9.89
C ARG A 6 -2.98 15.18 9.76
N GLU A 7 -1.82 15.77 10.10
CA GLU A 7 -1.58 17.21 9.99
C GLU A 7 -1.66 17.69 8.53
N ALA A 8 -0.99 16.98 7.60
CA ALA A 8 -1.04 17.31 6.17
C ALA A 8 -2.44 17.13 5.57
N SER A 9 -3.22 16.16 6.03
CA SER A 9 -4.58 15.88 5.55
C SER A 9 -5.54 17.05 5.78
N ILE A 10 -5.29 17.90 6.77
CA ILE A 10 -6.07 19.12 7.02
C ILE A 10 -5.95 20.09 5.85
N TRP A 11 -4.74 20.22 5.30
CA TRP A 11 -4.45 21.14 4.19
C TRP A 11 -4.92 20.60 2.84
N TYR A 12 -4.84 19.28 2.64
CA TYR A 12 -5.16 18.62 1.36
C TYR A 12 -6.58 18.08 1.25
N GLY A 13 -7.41 18.32 2.28
CA GLY A 13 -8.81 17.97 2.20
C GLY A 13 -9.11 16.48 2.03
N LEU A 14 -8.23 15.57 2.54
CA LEU A 14 -8.56 14.15 2.64
C LEU A 14 -9.97 13.96 3.23
N ARG A 15 -10.33 14.80 4.17
CA ARG A 15 -11.68 14.86 4.75
C ARG A 15 -12.73 15.48 3.82
N ALA A 16 -12.36 16.52 3.06
CA ALA A 16 -13.33 17.30 2.30
C ALA A 16 -13.79 16.61 1.02
N ALA A 17 -12.88 15.93 0.32
CA ALA A 17 -13.19 15.29 -0.96
C ALA A 17 -14.19 14.13 -0.82
N PHE A 18 -14.17 13.39 0.31
CA PHE A 18 -15.02 12.22 0.53
C PHE A 18 -16.19 12.47 1.48
N LEU A 19 -16.06 13.41 2.40
CA LEU A 19 -17.17 13.79 3.31
C LEU A 19 -18.25 14.58 2.59
N SER A 20 -17.93 15.27 1.50
CA SER A 20 -18.90 16.05 0.73
C SER A 20 -19.87 15.18 -0.08
N THR A 21 -19.49 13.93 -0.39
CA THR A 21 -20.33 13.03 -1.20
C THR A 21 -21.26 12.14 -0.37
N GLY A 22 -21.07 12.05 0.94
CA GLY A 22 -21.83 11.14 1.80
C GLY A 22 -21.59 9.64 1.53
N GLU A 23 -20.71 9.31 0.59
CA GLU A 23 -20.50 7.94 0.10
C GLU A 23 -19.59 7.09 1.01
N MET A 24 -18.77 7.73 1.85
CA MET A 24 -17.85 7.03 2.76
C MET A 24 -17.80 7.70 4.12
N LYS A 25 -17.94 6.90 5.18
CA LYS A 25 -17.63 7.33 6.56
C LYS A 25 -16.22 6.90 6.91
N MET A 26 -15.38 7.84 7.33
CA MET A 26 -14.03 7.58 7.81
C MET A 26 -13.97 7.83 9.31
N ILE A 27 -13.32 6.93 10.03
CA ILE A 27 -13.06 7.03 11.47
C ILE A 27 -11.56 6.93 11.67
N ASP A 28 -10.98 7.89 12.37
CA ASP A 28 -9.61 7.75 12.86
C ASP A 28 -9.64 6.85 14.09
N TYR A 29 -9.10 5.66 13.95
CA TYR A 29 -9.07 4.66 15.01
C TYR A 29 -7.99 4.95 16.06
N GLY A 30 -7.05 5.85 15.76
CA GLY A 30 -5.88 6.14 16.58
C GLY A 30 -4.66 5.30 16.18
N ASP A 31 -3.67 5.28 17.05
CA ASP A 31 -2.39 4.60 16.83
C ASP A 31 -2.30 3.35 17.71
N LEU A 32 -1.65 2.30 17.19
CA LEU A 32 -1.27 1.15 18.01
C LEU A 32 -0.06 1.53 18.89
N LEU A 33 -0.05 1.03 20.10
CA LEU A 33 1.08 1.21 21.01
C LEU A 33 2.23 0.31 20.56
N PHE A 34 3.35 0.92 20.19
CA PHE A 34 4.55 0.20 19.83
C PHE A 34 5.37 -0.11 21.09
N HIS A 35 5.71 -1.38 21.28
CA HIS A 35 6.62 -1.84 22.34
C HIS A 35 8.00 -2.15 21.76
N PRO A 36 9.00 -1.28 21.90
CA PRO A 36 10.34 -1.54 21.40
C PRO A 36 10.91 -2.82 22.00
N GLY A 37 11.50 -3.68 21.17
CA GLY A 37 12.13 -4.92 21.60
C GLY A 37 11.25 -6.18 21.56
N ASN A 38 9.96 -6.08 21.18
CA ASN A 38 9.12 -7.24 20.93
C ASN A 38 8.32 -7.10 19.62
N LEU A 39 8.98 -7.36 18.51
CA LEU A 39 8.37 -7.29 17.18
C LEU A 39 7.17 -8.23 17.03
N TRP A 40 7.28 -9.45 17.53
CA TRP A 40 6.22 -10.46 17.38
C TRP A 40 4.94 -10.06 18.09
N ASP A 41 5.05 -9.55 19.33
CA ASP A 41 3.91 -9.04 20.09
C ASP A 41 3.23 -7.88 19.36
N TYR A 42 4.02 -7.00 18.76
CA TYR A 42 3.50 -5.89 17.98
C TYR A 42 2.75 -6.34 16.72
N LEU A 43 3.32 -7.29 15.97
CA LEU A 43 2.67 -7.83 14.76
C LEU A 43 1.37 -8.55 15.13
N GLU A 44 1.38 -9.35 16.20
CA GLU A 44 0.19 -10.05 16.69
C GLU A 44 -0.89 -9.07 17.17
N GLN A 45 -0.52 -8.03 17.90
CA GLN A 45 -1.43 -6.97 18.33
C GLN A 45 -2.03 -6.24 17.13
N CYS A 46 -1.23 -5.91 16.12
CA CYS A 46 -1.70 -5.29 14.88
C CYS A 46 -2.74 -6.19 14.20
N GLU A 47 -2.43 -7.45 14.00
CA GLU A 47 -3.35 -8.41 13.40
C GLU A 47 -4.66 -8.54 14.19
N HIS A 48 -4.57 -8.59 15.52
CA HIS A 48 -5.75 -8.66 16.40
C HIS A 48 -6.67 -7.46 16.22
N VAL A 49 -6.12 -6.25 16.23
CA VAL A 49 -6.89 -5.01 16.04
C VAL A 49 -7.51 -4.95 14.65
N VAL A 50 -6.74 -5.29 13.62
CA VAL A 50 -7.24 -5.35 12.23
C VAL A 50 -8.41 -6.32 12.12
N ASN A 51 -8.29 -7.53 12.67
CA ASN A 51 -9.37 -8.52 12.71
C ASN A 51 -10.62 -7.96 13.41
N HIS A 52 -10.45 -7.22 14.51
CA HIS A 52 -11.58 -6.59 15.21
C HIS A 52 -12.29 -5.57 14.32
N ILE A 53 -11.55 -4.69 13.67
CA ILE A 53 -12.10 -3.68 12.76
C ILE A 53 -12.82 -4.36 11.58
N LEU A 54 -12.20 -5.35 10.97
CA LEU A 54 -12.77 -6.05 9.83
C LEU A 54 -14.10 -6.76 10.15
N LYS A 55 -14.32 -7.23 11.38
CA LYS A 55 -15.60 -7.82 11.83
C LYS A 55 -16.77 -6.85 11.70
N SER A 56 -16.55 -5.55 11.83
CA SER A 56 -17.60 -4.52 11.65
C SER A 56 -18.03 -4.35 10.19
N GLY A 57 -17.31 -4.94 9.23
CA GLY A 57 -17.50 -4.72 7.80
C GLY A 57 -16.76 -3.51 7.25
N ALA A 58 -15.99 -2.80 8.08
CA ALA A 58 -15.12 -1.71 7.63
C ALA A 58 -13.93 -2.24 6.81
N SER A 59 -13.31 -1.36 6.05
CA SER A 59 -11.97 -1.55 5.47
C SER A 59 -10.99 -0.64 6.17
N ILE A 60 -9.70 -0.91 5.98
CA ILE A 60 -8.62 -0.19 6.65
C ILE A 60 -7.83 0.61 5.63
N PHE A 61 -7.51 1.82 6.00
CA PHE A 61 -6.37 2.58 5.55
C PHE A 61 -5.39 2.64 6.72
N ALA A 62 -4.26 1.97 6.61
CA ALA A 62 -3.22 2.00 7.61
C ALA A 62 -2.09 2.96 7.21
N CYS A 63 -1.55 3.66 8.21
CA CYS A 63 -0.35 4.45 8.07
C CYS A 63 0.71 3.79 8.95
N GLY A 64 1.68 3.18 8.33
CA GLY A 64 2.67 2.42 9.06
C GLY A 64 3.81 3.23 9.64
N GLY A 65 4.71 2.51 10.24
CA GLY A 65 6.13 2.70 10.40
C GLY A 65 6.87 2.16 9.18
N ASP A 66 7.61 1.07 9.38
CA ASP A 66 8.32 0.36 8.33
C ASP A 66 7.40 -0.55 7.50
N HIS A 67 7.90 -1.07 6.40
CA HIS A 67 7.13 -1.88 5.46
C HIS A 67 6.85 -3.32 5.92
N SER A 68 7.05 -3.66 7.21
CA SER A 68 6.62 -4.94 7.80
C SER A 68 5.12 -4.98 8.13
N ILE A 69 4.46 -3.82 8.19
CA ILE A 69 3.04 -3.68 8.57
C ILE A 69 2.05 -4.40 7.65
N PRO A 70 2.26 -4.50 6.34
CA PRO A 70 1.38 -5.32 5.48
C PRO A 70 1.24 -6.76 5.97
N LEU A 71 2.27 -7.34 6.59
CA LEU A 71 2.24 -8.73 7.04
C LEU A 71 1.04 -9.02 7.96
N PRO A 72 0.86 -8.40 9.14
CA PRO A 72 -0.28 -8.66 10.01
C PRO A 72 -1.61 -8.21 9.41
N ILE A 73 -1.61 -7.13 8.62
CA ILE A 73 -2.84 -6.61 8.03
C ILE A 73 -3.37 -7.55 6.97
N VAL A 74 -2.53 -7.97 6.02
CA VAL A 74 -2.94 -8.88 4.93
C VAL A 74 -3.29 -10.28 5.49
N ARG A 75 -2.61 -10.76 6.54
CA ARG A 75 -3.02 -11.97 7.27
C ARG A 75 -4.48 -11.87 7.76
N ALA A 76 -4.84 -10.74 8.38
CA ALA A 76 -6.21 -10.52 8.85
C ALA A 76 -7.23 -10.47 7.69
N TYR A 77 -6.89 -9.82 6.58
CA TYR A 77 -7.70 -9.84 5.37
C TYR A 77 -7.81 -11.25 4.79
N GLY A 78 -6.68 -11.97 4.69
CA GLY A 78 -6.66 -13.37 4.23
C GLY A 78 -7.56 -14.27 5.07
N LYS A 79 -7.49 -14.18 6.40
CA LYS A 79 -8.38 -14.92 7.32
C LYS A 79 -9.85 -14.58 7.08
N LYS A 80 -10.18 -13.33 6.79
CA LYS A 80 -11.56 -12.90 6.52
C LYS A 80 -12.09 -13.38 5.17
N PHE A 81 -11.27 -13.38 4.13
CA PHE A 81 -11.70 -13.62 2.75
C PHE A 81 -11.26 -14.97 2.19
N GLY A 82 -10.54 -15.79 2.95
CA GLY A 82 -10.15 -17.17 2.57
C GLY A 82 -8.78 -17.29 1.91
N GLY A 83 -7.93 -16.26 1.98
CA GLY A 83 -6.59 -16.27 1.37
C GLY A 83 -6.60 -15.99 -0.14
N GLY A 84 -5.45 -16.14 -0.79
CA GLY A 84 -5.29 -15.94 -2.23
C GLY A 84 -5.56 -14.52 -2.71
N LEU A 85 -5.31 -13.51 -1.88
CA LEU A 85 -5.47 -12.10 -2.24
C LEU A 85 -4.43 -11.69 -3.29
N SER A 86 -4.77 -10.73 -4.13
CA SER A 86 -3.77 -10.05 -4.96
C SER A 86 -3.21 -8.84 -4.23
N LEU A 87 -1.91 -8.61 -4.39
CA LEU A 87 -1.26 -7.38 -3.96
C LEU A 87 -0.90 -6.51 -5.16
N ILE A 88 -1.17 -5.22 -5.03
CA ILE A 88 -0.53 -4.18 -5.84
C ILE A 88 0.44 -3.48 -4.91
N HIS A 89 1.72 -3.77 -5.09
CA HIS A 89 2.82 -3.30 -4.28
C HIS A 89 3.56 -2.21 -5.04
N PHE A 90 3.46 -0.97 -4.57
CA PHE A 90 4.20 0.18 -5.11
C PHE A 90 5.46 0.35 -4.29
N ASP A 91 6.63 0.15 -4.89
CA ASP A 91 7.91 0.14 -4.18
C ASP A 91 9.09 0.21 -5.15
N ALA A 92 10.19 0.77 -4.70
CA ALA A 92 11.46 0.63 -5.40
C ALA A 92 12.11 -0.76 -5.20
N HIS A 93 11.64 -1.50 -4.21
CA HIS A 93 12.18 -2.79 -3.76
C HIS A 93 11.16 -3.91 -3.95
N SER A 94 11.63 -5.15 -3.92
CA SER A 94 10.75 -6.33 -4.01
C SER A 94 10.19 -6.77 -2.66
N ASP A 95 10.84 -6.39 -1.57
CA ASP A 95 10.58 -6.82 -0.19
C ASP A 95 10.50 -8.35 -0.02
N ALA A 96 11.23 -9.05 -0.86
CA ALA A 96 11.25 -10.51 -0.96
C ALA A 96 12.61 -11.12 -0.55
N MET A 97 13.31 -10.49 0.39
CA MET A 97 14.64 -10.90 0.85
C MET A 97 14.61 -11.91 2.02
N GLY A 98 13.58 -12.74 2.13
CA GLY A 98 13.37 -13.65 3.26
C GLY A 98 14.50 -14.64 3.54
N GLU A 99 15.34 -14.94 2.54
CA GLU A 99 16.51 -15.82 2.72
C GLU A 99 17.62 -15.17 3.58
N LEU A 100 17.61 -13.85 3.74
CA LEU A 100 18.66 -13.11 4.46
C LEU A 100 18.34 -12.91 5.94
N TYR A 101 17.09 -13.00 6.33
CA TYR A 101 16.65 -12.68 7.69
C TYR A 101 15.76 -13.77 8.26
N PRO A 102 16.03 -14.22 9.50
CA PRO A 102 15.23 -15.26 10.16
C PRO A 102 13.95 -14.73 10.84
N TYR A 103 13.59 -13.48 10.59
CA TYR A 103 12.43 -12.79 11.16
C TYR A 103 11.88 -11.78 10.18
N PRO A 104 10.58 -11.46 10.25
CA PRO A 104 9.96 -10.47 9.37
C PRO A 104 10.59 -9.08 9.52
N THR A 105 10.84 -8.45 8.39
CA THR A 105 11.32 -7.07 8.28
C THR A 105 10.55 -6.34 7.17
N GLY A 106 10.81 -5.04 7.00
CA GLY A 106 10.30 -4.30 5.85
C GLY A 106 10.71 -4.91 4.51
N GLY A 107 11.83 -5.62 4.44
CA GLY A 107 12.31 -6.24 3.20
C GLY A 107 12.01 -7.73 3.02
N THR A 108 11.15 -8.36 3.86
CA THR A 108 10.94 -9.82 3.82
C THR A 108 9.48 -10.26 3.87
N TRP A 109 8.56 -9.40 4.21
CA TRP A 109 7.16 -9.71 4.48
C TRP A 109 6.41 -10.35 3.28
N VAL A 110 6.88 -10.11 2.06
CA VAL A 110 6.33 -10.72 0.83
C VAL A 110 6.52 -12.24 0.86
N ASN A 111 7.67 -12.73 1.37
CA ASN A 111 7.95 -14.16 1.50
C ASN A 111 6.93 -14.82 2.42
N GLU A 112 6.77 -14.28 3.63
CA GLU A 112 5.87 -14.85 4.64
C GLU A 112 4.43 -14.94 4.14
N LEU A 113 3.88 -13.85 3.57
CA LEU A 113 2.51 -13.85 3.07
C LEU A 113 2.28 -14.85 1.94
N THR A 114 3.30 -15.04 1.10
CA THR A 114 3.24 -15.98 -0.02
C THR A 114 3.33 -17.43 0.45
N GLU A 115 4.27 -17.72 1.35
CA GLU A 115 4.47 -19.06 1.92
C GLU A 115 3.28 -19.50 2.76
N GLU A 116 2.64 -18.58 3.47
CA GLU A 116 1.44 -18.82 4.25
C GLU A 116 0.16 -18.95 3.39
N GLY A 117 0.22 -18.65 2.10
CA GLY A 117 -0.90 -18.75 1.17
C GLY A 117 -1.96 -17.65 1.30
N TRP A 118 -1.64 -16.55 2.00
CA TRP A 118 -2.56 -15.42 2.09
C TRP A 118 -2.61 -14.61 0.79
N VAL A 119 -1.55 -14.66 0.00
CA VAL A 119 -1.39 -13.92 -1.25
C VAL A 119 -1.18 -14.88 -2.41
N ASP A 120 -1.86 -14.62 -3.53
CA ASP A 120 -1.61 -15.28 -4.81
C ASP A 120 -0.48 -14.53 -5.53
N ASN A 121 0.72 -15.11 -5.51
CA ASN A 121 1.90 -14.50 -6.11
C ASN A 121 1.81 -14.38 -7.65
N LYS A 122 1.02 -15.25 -8.31
CA LYS A 122 0.81 -15.19 -9.77
C LYS A 122 -0.16 -14.09 -10.18
N ARG A 123 -0.88 -13.55 -9.23
CA ARG A 123 -1.84 -12.46 -9.41
C ARG A 123 -1.49 -11.23 -8.59
N SER A 124 -0.22 -11.11 -8.22
CA SER A 124 0.32 -9.95 -7.51
C SER A 124 1.43 -9.30 -8.30
N VAL A 125 1.62 -8.01 -8.13
CA VAL A 125 2.57 -7.21 -8.89
C VAL A 125 3.28 -6.20 -8.00
N THR A 126 4.59 -6.07 -8.18
CA THR A 126 5.39 -4.96 -7.66
C THR A 126 5.67 -3.98 -8.79
N LEU A 127 5.40 -2.71 -8.53
CA LEU A 127 5.53 -1.59 -9.45
C LEU A 127 6.65 -0.67 -8.99
N GLY A 128 7.59 -0.37 -9.87
CA GLY A 128 8.63 0.64 -9.60
C GLY A 128 9.98 0.09 -9.19
N VAL A 129 10.16 -1.25 -9.18
CA VAL A 129 11.43 -1.86 -8.80
C VAL A 129 12.58 -1.28 -9.59
N ARG A 130 13.66 -0.92 -8.87
CA ARG A 130 14.90 -0.39 -9.44
C ARG A 130 16.08 -1.21 -8.96
N PRO A 131 16.69 -1.99 -9.85
CA PRO A 131 17.52 -3.14 -9.49
C PRO A 131 18.95 -2.78 -9.15
N VAL A 132 19.21 -2.01 -8.12
CA VAL A 132 20.61 -1.74 -7.81
C VAL A 132 21.24 -2.81 -6.90
N ARG A 133 20.48 -3.56 -6.09
CA ARG A 133 21.06 -4.61 -5.20
C ARG A 133 19.98 -5.53 -4.62
N GLU A 134 19.19 -6.20 -5.41
CA GLU A 134 18.33 -7.21 -4.83
C GLU A 134 19.10 -8.48 -4.48
N PHE A 135 19.10 -8.83 -3.20
CA PHE A 135 19.55 -10.10 -2.68
C PHE A 135 18.31 -10.96 -2.40
N GLY A 136 18.27 -12.18 -2.92
CA GLY A 136 17.16 -13.10 -2.68
C GLY A 136 16.33 -13.43 -3.92
N LYS A 137 15.15 -14.01 -3.73
CA LYS A 137 14.19 -14.32 -4.80
C LYS A 137 13.35 -13.10 -5.13
N ALA A 138 13.92 -12.15 -5.84
CA ALA A 138 13.28 -10.92 -6.25
C ALA A 138 11.93 -11.12 -7.00
N ASP A 139 11.77 -12.26 -7.68
CA ASP A 139 10.67 -12.54 -8.61
C ASP A 139 9.48 -13.28 -7.97
N ILE A 140 9.15 -13.02 -6.69
CA ILE A 140 7.98 -13.65 -6.06
C ILE A 140 6.69 -13.14 -6.70
N PHE A 141 6.56 -11.83 -6.92
CA PHE A 141 5.48 -11.21 -7.67
C PHE A 141 5.92 -10.88 -9.10
N HIS A 142 4.97 -10.63 -10.00
CA HIS A 142 5.27 -9.96 -11.25
C HIS A 142 5.91 -8.60 -10.97
N GLN A 143 6.96 -8.25 -11.71
CA GLN A 143 7.63 -6.97 -11.57
C GLN A 143 7.40 -6.10 -12.80
N LEU A 144 6.94 -4.88 -12.59
CA LEU A 144 6.99 -3.81 -13.57
C LEU A 144 8.04 -2.81 -13.09
N ASP A 145 9.26 -2.97 -13.59
CA ASP A 145 10.38 -2.13 -13.21
C ASP A 145 10.19 -0.67 -13.64
N SER A 146 10.88 0.22 -12.93
CA SER A 146 10.72 1.66 -13.12
C SER A 146 11.08 2.12 -14.54
N GLU A 147 12.17 1.62 -15.11
CA GLU A 147 12.62 2.00 -16.45
C GLU A 147 11.60 1.61 -17.52
N THR A 148 11.16 0.35 -17.49
CA THR A 148 10.12 -0.15 -18.40
C THR A 148 8.81 0.65 -18.25
N MET A 149 8.40 0.94 -17.01
CA MET A 149 7.19 1.71 -16.77
C MET A 149 7.29 3.14 -17.32
N LEU A 150 8.43 3.82 -17.10
CA LEU A 150 8.65 5.18 -17.59
C LEU A 150 8.70 5.23 -19.11
N ASP A 151 9.32 4.25 -19.75
CA ASP A 151 9.42 4.16 -21.21
C ASP A 151 8.08 3.86 -21.87
N ARG A 152 7.27 2.97 -21.28
CA ARG A 152 6.01 2.51 -21.87
C ARG A 152 4.81 3.36 -21.47
N GLY A 153 4.93 4.13 -20.42
CA GLY A 153 3.92 5.04 -19.93
C GLY A 153 2.98 4.47 -18.88
N ALA A 154 2.36 5.37 -18.13
CA ALA A 154 1.51 5.06 -16.98
C ALA A 154 0.24 4.27 -17.35
N GLU A 155 -0.32 4.54 -18.52
CA GLU A 155 -1.49 3.86 -19.04
C GLU A 155 -1.18 2.38 -19.31
N TRP A 156 -0.02 2.08 -19.90
CA TRP A 156 0.45 0.71 -20.09
C TRP A 156 0.66 0.00 -18.74
N ALA A 157 1.31 0.66 -17.77
CA ALA A 157 1.54 0.09 -16.45
C ALA A 157 0.22 -0.25 -15.74
N ALA A 158 -0.82 0.59 -15.89
CA ALA A 158 -2.14 0.31 -15.37
C ALA A 158 -2.79 -0.90 -16.05
N GLU A 159 -2.71 -0.99 -17.38
CA GLU A 159 -3.28 -2.12 -18.13
C GLU A 159 -2.60 -3.45 -17.77
N GLU A 160 -1.27 -3.50 -17.65
CA GLU A 160 -0.55 -4.69 -17.22
C GLU A 160 -0.92 -5.08 -15.78
N THR A 161 -0.99 -4.10 -14.87
CA THR A 161 -1.45 -4.34 -13.49
C THR A 161 -2.83 -4.99 -13.47
N LEU A 162 -3.79 -4.46 -14.22
CA LEU A 162 -5.15 -5.00 -14.29
C LEU A 162 -5.19 -6.41 -14.88
N LYS A 163 -4.36 -6.72 -15.88
CA LYS A 163 -4.24 -8.08 -16.44
C LYS A 163 -3.70 -9.07 -15.43
N ILE A 164 -2.69 -8.67 -14.65
CA ILE A 164 -2.05 -9.53 -13.65
C ILE A 164 -3.03 -9.84 -12.52
N VAL A 165 -3.62 -8.83 -11.90
CA VAL A 165 -4.49 -9.03 -10.73
C VAL A 165 -5.85 -9.63 -11.10
N GLY A 166 -6.33 -9.40 -12.31
CA GLY A 166 -7.58 -9.95 -12.83
C GLY A 166 -8.78 -9.59 -11.94
N ASP A 167 -9.58 -10.61 -11.60
CA ASP A 167 -10.84 -10.47 -10.83
C ASP A 167 -10.68 -10.77 -9.33
N ASN A 168 -9.47 -10.81 -8.81
CA ASN A 168 -9.20 -11.08 -7.41
C ASN A 168 -9.57 -9.89 -6.49
N LEU A 169 -9.73 -10.19 -5.21
CA LEU A 169 -9.73 -9.15 -4.17
C LEU A 169 -8.31 -8.61 -4.02
N VAL A 170 -8.17 -7.30 -4.03
CA VAL A 170 -6.88 -6.60 -4.09
C VAL A 170 -6.62 -5.82 -2.80
N TYR A 171 -5.43 -5.99 -2.25
CA TYR A 171 -4.89 -5.10 -1.24
C TYR A 171 -3.78 -4.26 -1.86
N ILE A 172 -3.76 -2.95 -1.57
CA ILE A 172 -2.72 -2.05 -2.06
C ILE A 172 -1.77 -1.75 -0.90
N THR A 173 -0.47 -1.85 -1.15
CA THR A 173 0.57 -1.37 -0.23
C THR A 173 1.47 -0.39 -0.97
N PHE A 174 1.82 0.71 -0.34
CA PHE A 174 2.54 1.80 -0.97
C PHE A 174 3.72 2.24 -0.12
N ASP A 175 4.92 1.99 -0.62
CA ASP A 175 6.12 2.65 -0.16
C ASP A 175 6.33 3.94 -0.99
N PRO A 176 6.50 5.11 -0.38
CA PRO A 176 6.76 6.33 -1.12
C PRO A 176 8.10 6.36 -1.87
N ASP A 177 9.02 5.44 -1.60
CA ASP A 177 10.25 5.30 -2.39
C ASP A 177 9.98 4.75 -3.81
N PHE A 178 8.76 4.23 -4.08
CA PHE A 178 8.25 4.05 -5.44
C PHE A 178 8.45 5.32 -6.27
N LEU A 179 8.20 6.48 -5.67
CA LEU A 179 8.46 7.77 -6.30
C LEU A 179 9.96 8.02 -6.44
N ASP A 180 10.33 8.83 -7.41
CA ASP A 180 11.68 9.35 -7.51
C ASP A 180 12.11 10.04 -6.21
N ALA A 181 13.36 9.88 -5.80
CA ALA A 181 13.92 10.46 -4.58
C ALA A 181 13.74 11.99 -4.50
N THR A 182 13.57 12.68 -5.63
CA THR A 182 13.27 14.11 -5.66
C THR A 182 11.82 14.43 -5.29
N GLN A 183 10.92 13.46 -5.40
CA GLN A 183 9.51 13.55 -5.04
C GLN A 183 9.23 13.02 -3.62
N ALA A 184 10.04 12.07 -3.17
CA ALA A 184 9.93 11.46 -1.84
C ALA A 184 11.29 11.35 -1.14
N PRO A 185 11.94 12.49 -0.80
CA PRO A 185 13.25 12.46 -0.14
C PRO A 185 13.22 11.97 1.30
N SER A 186 12.05 11.93 1.93
CA SER A 186 11.91 11.62 3.37
C SER A 186 11.33 10.25 3.60
N VAL A 187 12.00 9.25 3.05
CA VAL A 187 11.75 7.82 3.25
C VAL A 187 13.00 7.15 3.80
N HIS A 188 12.88 5.90 4.24
CA HIS A 188 14.01 5.18 4.82
C HIS A 188 15.12 4.92 3.79
N THR A 189 14.74 4.52 2.58
CA THR A 189 15.65 4.17 1.47
C THR A 189 15.25 4.91 0.19
N PRO A 190 15.55 6.22 0.06
CA PRO A 190 15.16 6.97 -1.12
C PRO A 190 15.96 6.49 -2.34
N GLU A 191 15.26 6.11 -3.41
CA GLU A 191 15.84 5.60 -4.64
C GLU A 191 15.63 6.57 -5.81
N PRO A 192 16.67 6.92 -6.58
CA PRO A 192 16.54 7.74 -7.77
C PRO A 192 15.90 6.98 -8.94
N MET A 193 15.57 7.69 -10.02
CA MET A 193 15.01 7.15 -11.26
C MET A 193 13.61 6.50 -11.09
N GLY A 194 12.85 6.97 -10.11
CA GLY A 194 11.46 6.55 -9.91
C GLY A 194 10.45 7.40 -10.70
N PRO A 195 9.18 6.97 -10.72
CA PRO A 195 8.08 7.77 -11.26
C PRO A 195 7.90 9.09 -10.50
N ASP A 196 7.53 10.14 -11.23
CA ASP A 196 7.07 11.38 -10.63
C ASP A 196 5.58 11.33 -10.25
N MET A 197 5.10 12.35 -9.54
CA MET A 197 3.69 12.45 -9.14
C MET A 197 2.73 12.56 -10.33
N ARG A 198 3.16 13.07 -11.47
CA ARG A 198 2.34 13.16 -12.68
C ARG A 198 2.15 11.78 -13.32
N PHE A 199 3.21 11.00 -13.41
CA PHE A 199 3.15 9.60 -13.85
C PHE A 199 2.24 8.79 -12.91
N THR A 200 2.48 8.91 -11.60
CA THR A 200 1.72 8.21 -10.55
C THR A 200 0.23 8.54 -10.65
N LYS A 201 -0.12 9.83 -10.83
CA LYS A 201 -1.52 10.23 -11.01
C LYS A 201 -2.17 9.53 -12.20
N LYS A 202 -1.50 9.48 -13.34
CA LYS A 202 -2.00 8.82 -14.56
C LYS A 202 -2.15 7.31 -14.37
N LEU A 203 -1.22 6.68 -13.66
CA LEU A 203 -1.30 5.27 -13.30
C LEU A 203 -2.57 4.99 -12.47
N PHE A 204 -2.81 5.78 -11.42
CA PHE A 204 -4.04 5.67 -10.62
C PHE A 204 -5.31 5.97 -11.42
N ASP A 205 -5.27 6.94 -12.35
CA ASP A 205 -6.40 7.20 -13.26
C ASP A 205 -6.68 6.01 -14.17
N GLY A 206 -5.63 5.34 -14.66
CA GLY A 206 -5.74 4.12 -15.46
C GLY A 206 -6.36 2.93 -14.71
N LEU A 207 -6.15 2.84 -13.39
CA LEU A 207 -6.74 1.82 -12.52
C LEU A 207 -8.20 2.15 -12.12
N THR A 208 -8.55 3.44 -12.09
CA THR A 208 -9.86 3.93 -11.63
C THR A 208 -10.97 3.57 -12.63
N GLY A 209 -12.14 3.15 -12.13
CA GLY A 209 -13.30 2.82 -12.97
C GLY A 209 -13.18 1.52 -13.77
N LYS A 210 -12.19 0.69 -13.48
CA LYS A 210 -11.91 -0.58 -14.19
C LYS A 210 -12.45 -1.82 -13.48
N GLY A 211 -13.22 -1.65 -12.41
CA GLY A 211 -13.80 -2.77 -11.65
C GLY A 211 -12.82 -3.47 -10.71
N LEU A 212 -11.65 -2.88 -10.46
CA LEU A 212 -10.65 -3.40 -9.52
C LEU A 212 -11.26 -3.52 -8.12
N LYS A 213 -11.16 -4.69 -7.49
CA LYS A 213 -11.80 -5.00 -6.20
C LYS A 213 -10.87 -4.69 -5.02
N VAL A 214 -10.50 -3.43 -4.85
CA VAL A 214 -9.67 -2.99 -3.73
C VAL A 214 -10.45 -3.09 -2.43
N ILE A 215 -9.89 -3.79 -1.42
CA ILE A 215 -10.52 -4.06 -0.12
C ILE A 215 -9.86 -3.32 1.05
N GLY A 216 -8.64 -2.88 0.90
CA GLY A 216 -7.85 -2.15 1.90
C GLY A 216 -6.56 -1.64 1.32
N PHE A 217 -5.88 -0.77 2.06
CA PHE A 217 -4.54 -0.31 1.68
C PHE A 217 -3.77 0.23 2.87
N ASP A 218 -2.46 0.28 2.71
CA ASP A 218 -1.55 0.97 3.62
C ASP A 218 -0.53 1.84 2.88
N ILE A 219 0.11 2.71 3.65
CA ILE A 219 1.27 3.51 3.23
C ILE A 219 2.29 3.46 4.36
N ASN A 220 3.56 3.20 4.01
CA ASN A 220 4.64 2.95 4.96
C ASN A 220 5.85 3.86 4.70
N GLU A 221 6.94 3.65 5.41
CA GLU A 221 8.31 4.15 5.21
C GLU A 221 8.52 5.67 5.21
N VAL A 222 7.50 6.51 5.41
CA VAL A 222 7.72 7.97 5.56
C VAL A 222 8.47 8.24 6.86
N VAL A 223 9.58 8.94 6.75
CA VAL A 223 10.42 9.38 7.89
C VAL A 223 10.30 10.90 8.07
N PRO A 224 9.34 11.39 8.86
CA PRO A 224 9.07 12.83 8.98
C PRO A 224 10.26 13.66 9.48
N HIS A 225 11.21 13.03 10.16
CA HIS A 225 12.43 13.70 10.64
C HIS A 225 13.40 14.07 9.53
N TYR A 226 13.28 13.45 8.35
CA TYR A 226 14.09 13.79 7.17
C TYR A 226 13.39 14.82 6.29
N GLU A 227 12.15 15.19 6.65
CA GLU A 227 11.32 16.06 5.84
C GLU A 227 11.96 17.45 5.70
N PRO A 228 12.16 17.96 4.46
CA PRO A 228 12.54 19.33 4.27
C PRO A 228 11.41 20.27 4.75
N PRO A 229 11.67 21.56 5.01
CA PRO A 229 10.68 22.48 5.56
C PRO A 229 9.36 22.55 4.80
N ALA A 230 9.35 22.18 3.51
CA ALA A 230 8.15 22.17 2.67
C ALA A 230 7.28 20.90 2.84
N GLY A 231 7.78 19.86 3.52
CA GLY A 231 7.00 18.63 3.76
C GLY A 231 6.62 17.87 2.50
N ILE A 232 7.50 17.79 1.50
CA ILE A 232 7.12 17.36 0.14
C ILE A 232 6.71 15.87 0.08
N THR A 233 7.43 15.01 0.80
CA THR A 233 7.10 13.58 0.87
C THR A 233 5.73 13.36 1.50
N THR A 234 5.50 13.95 2.66
CA THR A 234 4.23 13.85 3.38
C THR A 234 3.06 14.38 2.53
N MET A 235 3.29 15.48 1.79
CA MET A 235 2.28 16.07 0.90
C MET A 235 1.94 15.14 -0.26
N ASN A 236 2.95 14.56 -0.92
CA ASN A 236 2.76 13.62 -2.02
C ASN A 236 2.05 12.36 -1.54
N VAL A 237 2.41 11.84 -0.37
CA VAL A 237 1.74 10.69 0.26
C VAL A 237 0.27 10.99 0.56
N CYS A 238 -0.08 12.18 1.03
CA CYS A 238 -1.48 12.57 1.21
C CYS A 238 -2.25 12.58 -0.12
N MET A 239 -1.63 13.00 -1.22
CA MET A 239 -2.25 12.92 -2.54
C MET A 239 -2.47 11.46 -2.98
N VAL A 240 -1.48 10.60 -2.81
CA VAL A 240 -1.59 9.16 -3.09
C VAL A 240 -2.69 8.53 -2.25
N SER A 241 -2.77 8.87 -0.95
CA SER A 241 -3.84 8.40 -0.06
C SER A 241 -5.23 8.71 -0.61
N ASN A 242 -5.44 9.89 -1.19
CA ASN A 242 -6.72 10.24 -1.83
C ASN A 242 -7.04 9.34 -3.02
N TRP A 243 -6.05 9.00 -3.84
CA TRP A 243 -6.26 8.12 -4.99
C TRP A 243 -6.53 6.69 -4.53
N CYS A 244 -5.82 6.19 -3.52
CA CYS A 244 -6.09 4.90 -2.90
C CYS A 244 -7.50 4.82 -2.28
N LEU A 245 -7.94 5.89 -1.58
CA LEU A 245 -9.30 5.96 -1.02
C LEU A 245 -10.37 5.90 -2.11
N LYS A 246 -10.14 6.55 -3.25
CA LYS A 246 -11.04 6.44 -4.40
C LYS A 246 -11.12 5.01 -4.93
N LEU A 247 -9.97 4.37 -5.13
CA LEU A 247 -9.91 2.95 -5.54
C LEU A 247 -10.58 2.03 -4.51
N LEU A 248 -10.39 2.29 -3.21
CA LEU A 248 -11.02 1.52 -2.15
C LEU A 248 -12.56 1.66 -2.19
N LEU A 249 -13.08 2.87 -2.39
CA LEU A 249 -14.53 3.08 -2.49
C LEU A 249 -15.12 2.33 -3.69
N GLU A 250 -14.52 2.48 -4.86
CA GLU A 250 -14.94 1.79 -6.07
C GLU A 250 -14.78 0.26 -5.95
N GLY A 251 -13.65 -0.18 -5.41
CA GLY A 251 -13.34 -1.60 -5.19
C GLY A 251 -14.31 -2.29 -4.25
N ARG A 252 -14.71 -1.63 -3.17
CA ARG A 252 -15.73 -2.16 -2.27
C ARG A 252 -17.09 -2.28 -2.94
N LYS A 253 -17.46 -1.34 -3.83
CA LYS A 253 -18.67 -1.44 -4.67
C LYS A 253 -18.56 -2.66 -5.59
N ALA A 254 -17.44 -2.80 -6.28
CA ALA A 254 -17.19 -3.91 -7.22
C ALA A 254 -17.17 -5.28 -6.50
N ALA A 255 -16.65 -5.35 -5.28
CA ALA A 255 -16.62 -6.57 -4.46
C ALA A 255 -17.95 -6.86 -3.74
N GLY A 256 -18.99 -6.03 -3.87
CA GLY A 256 -20.26 -6.19 -3.17
C GLY A 256 -20.17 -5.99 -1.63
N LEU A 257 -19.15 -5.28 -1.17
CA LEU A 257 -18.88 -5.07 0.28
C LEU A 257 -19.52 -3.81 0.85
N ILE A 258 -20.16 -2.99 0.03
CA ILE A 258 -20.90 -1.81 0.49
C ILE A 258 -22.32 -2.24 0.82
N ARG A 259 -22.71 -2.10 2.10
CA ARG A 259 -24.12 -2.18 2.47
C ARG A 259 -24.83 -0.92 1.97
N LYS A 260 -25.96 -1.07 1.31
CA LYS A 260 -26.86 0.07 1.09
C LYS A 260 -27.22 0.61 2.47
N ILE A 261 -26.89 1.88 2.74
CA ILE A 261 -27.39 2.58 3.92
C ILE A 261 -28.85 2.86 3.59
N GLU A 262 -29.76 2.12 4.21
CA GLU A 262 -31.19 2.42 4.21
C GLU A 262 -31.48 3.64 5.08
#